data_6557e364457758fcee4051f2c2c9df57
#
_entry.id   6557e364457758fcee4051f2c2c9df57
#
_cell.length_a   1.000
_cell.length_b   1.000
_cell.length_c   1.000
_cell.angle_alpha   90.00
_cell.angle_beta   90.00
_cell.angle_gamma   90.00
#
_symmetry.space_group_name_H-M   'P 1'
#
loop_
_entity.id
_entity.type
_entity.pdbx_description
1 polymer ?
#
loop_
_entity_poly.entity_id
_entity_poly.type
_entity_poly.pdbx_seq_one_letter_code
_entity_poly.pdbx_strand_id
1 'polypeptide(L)'
;VAAIPYTEVVFSRDVSVYVTVFMEFVVFGMLFIVVYFLIKKLVVDNMAKINRSLAKITSGNLDTVVDVRTNEEFASLSDDINSTVLTLKRYIAEAAARIDKELEFAKTIQHSAIPTVFPPYPGRSEFDIYATMDTAKEVGGDFYDFYFVGENKLGFLIADVSGKGIPAAMFMMTAKTIIKGYAESGKPIDEVFTIANAKLCESNEAGMFVTAWMGVLDITTGKIEFANAGHNPPLVRHADGTFEYLKSRP
;
A
#
# COMPACT_ATOMS: atom_id res chain seq x y z
N VAL A 1 25.94 -58.54 84.20
CA VAL A 1 25.31 -57.44 83.50
C VAL A 1 26.44 -56.56 83.03
N ALA A 2 26.68 -56.54 81.73
CA ALA A 2 27.67 -55.64 81.10
C ALA A 2 27.05 -54.21 80.98
N ALA A 3 27.60 -53.29 81.81
CA ALA A 3 27.23 -51.89 81.72
C ALA A 3 27.88 -51.24 80.48
N ILE A 4 27.08 -50.79 79.52
CA ILE A 4 27.54 -50.00 78.38
C ILE A 4 27.94 -48.61 78.86
N PRO A 5 29.11 -48.09 78.61
CA PRO A 5 29.52 -46.76 79.01
C PRO A 5 28.57 -45.67 78.43
N TYR A 6 28.17 -44.74 79.25
CA TYR A 6 27.26 -43.63 78.88
C TYR A 6 27.76 -42.85 77.68
N THR A 7 29.05 -42.71 77.53
CA THR A 7 29.72 -42.07 76.35
C THR A 7 29.46 -42.77 75.03
N GLU A 8 29.42 -44.13 75.02
CA GLU A 8 29.09 -44.89 73.81
C GLU A 8 27.62 -44.73 73.38
N VAL A 9 26.70 -44.66 74.35
CA VAL A 9 25.29 -44.49 74.06
C VAL A 9 25.02 -43.08 73.48
N VAL A 10 25.63 -42.04 74.09
CA VAL A 10 25.51 -40.65 73.61
C VAL A 10 26.14 -40.52 72.22
N PHE A 11 27.31 -41.06 72.02
CA PHE A 11 27.97 -41.03 70.68
C PHE A 11 27.14 -41.75 69.62
N SER A 12 26.61 -42.91 69.86
CA SER A 12 25.75 -43.67 68.98
C SER A 12 24.47 -42.90 68.61
N ARG A 13 23.87 -42.24 69.60
CA ARG A 13 22.69 -41.37 69.40
C ARG A 13 23.02 -40.18 68.54
N ASP A 14 24.10 -39.47 68.75
CA ASP A 14 24.47 -38.26 68.03
C ASP A 14 24.85 -38.61 66.61
N VAL A 15 25.59 -39.70 66.37
CA VAL A 15 25.84 -40.19 64.99
C VAL A 15 24.56 -40.57 64.27
N SER A 16 23.57 -41.22 64.93
CA SER A 16 22.29 -41.57 64.34
C SER A 16 21.52 -40.30 63.92
N VAL A 17 21.51 -39.26 64.78
CA VAL A 17 20.86 -37.97 64.45
C VAL A 17 21.52 -37.30 63.25
N TYR A 18 22.86 -37.24 63.19
CA TYR A 18 23.56 -36.66 62.01
C TYR A 18 23.31 -37.44 60.72
N VAL A 19 23.29 -38.77 60.78
CA VAL A 19 22.97 -39.61 59.63
C VAL A 19 21.54 -39.39 59.14
N THR A 20 20.57 -39.28 60.07
CA THR A 20 19.16 -39.03 59.73
C THR A 20 19.02 -37.68 59.08
N VAL A 21 19.58 -36.63 59.67
CA VAL A 21 19.56 -35.27 59.08
C VAL A 21 20.20 -35.21 57.72
N PHE A 22 21.36 -35.85 57.56
CA PHE A 22 22.02 -35.96 56.24
C PHE A 22 21.15 -36.67 55.21
N MET A 23 20.53 -37.78 55.56
CA MET A 23 19.62 -38.52 54.67
C MET A 23 18.40 -37.67 54.29
N GLU A 24 17.84 -36.88 55.18
CA GLU A 24 16.77 -35.94 54.89
C GLU A 24 17.21 -34.88 53.87
N PHE A 25 18.40 -34.28 54.02
CA PHE A 25 18.95 -33.33 53.05
C PHE A 25 19.13 -33.95 51.68
N VAL A 26 19.59 -35.20 51.61
CA VAL A 26 19.75 -35.93 50.35
C VAL A 26 18.41 -36.19 49.68
N VAL A 27 17.38 -36.62 50.43
CA VAL A 27 16.03 -36.86 49.94
C VAL A 27 15.42 -35.56 49.44
N PHE A 28 15.49 -34.47 50.22
CA PHE A 28 14.98 -33.15 49.77
C PHE A 28 15.75 -32.64 48.56
N GLY A 29 17.05 -32.80 48.47
CA GLY A 29 17.85 -32.46 47.31
C GLY A 29 17.41 -33.21 46.08
N MET A 30 17.22 -34.54 46.14
CA MET A 30 16.69 -35.32 45.03
C MET A 30 15.26 -34.87 44.62
N LEU A 31 14.39 -34.66 45.59
CA LEU A 31 13.02 -34.18 45.32
C LEU A 31 13.05 -32.83 44.57
N PHE A 32 13.89 -31.90 45.05
CA PHE A 32 14.04 -30.59 44.43
C PHE A 32 14.53 -30.68 42.98
N ILE A 33 15.50 -31.55 42.71
CA ILE A 33 16.02 -31.83 41.37
C ILE A 33 14.91 -32.36 40.44
N VAL A 34 14.15 -33.34 40.94
CA VAL A 34 13.02 -33.93 40.15
C VAL A 34 11.95 -32.85 39.84
N VAL A 35 11.56 -32.09 40.83
CA VAL A 35 10.58 -31.00 40.63
C VAL A 35 11.09 -29.93 39.66
N TYR A 36 12.36 -29.54 39.78
CA TYR A 36 12.99 -28.62 38.85
C TYR A 36 12.93 -29.12 37.38
N PHE A 37 13.28 -30.37 37.12
CA PHE A 37 13.21 -30.95 35.79
C PHE A 37 11.78 -31.09 35.27
N LEU A 38 10.84 -31.41 36.14
CA LEU A 38 9.40 -31.46 35.79
C LEU A 38 8.90 -30.08 35.38
N ILE A 39 9.14 -29.06 36.16
CA ILE A 39 8.72 -27.69 35.87
C ILE A 39 9.38 -27.21 34.57
N LYS A 40 10.68 -27.43 34.40
CA LYS A 40 11.40 -27.06 33.20
C LYS A 40 10.77 -27.70 31.96
N LYS A 41 10.54 -29.01 31.96
CA LYS A 41 10.03 -29.76 30.80
C LYS A 41 8.55 -29.48 30.51
N LEU A 42 7.71 -29.39 31.55
CA LEU A 42 6.26 -29.27 31.38
C LEU A 42 5.82 -27.82 31.17
N VAL A 43 6.54 -26.84 31.69
CA VAL A 43 6.13 -25.43 31.63
C VAL A 43 7.11 -24.61 30.81
N VAL A 44 8.37 -24.51 31.22
CA VAL A 44 9.33 -23.55 30.64
C VAL A 44 9.60 -23.83 29.15
N ASP A 45 9.85 -25.08 28.80
CA ASP A 45 10.17 -25.48 27.43
C ASP A 45 8.95 -25.28 26.48
N ASN A 46 7.73 -25.50 26.98
CA ASN A 46 6.50 -25.31 26.21
C ASN A 46 6.18 -23.82 26.04
N MET A 47 6.35 -23.03 27.08
CA MET A 47 6.22 -21.57 26.99
C MET A 47 7.21 -20.96 26.00
N ALA A 48 8.45 -21.47 26.00
CA ALA A 48 9.48 -21.03 25.03
C ALA A 48 9.13 -21.40 23.58
N LYS A 49 8.43 -22.52 23.35
CA LYS A 49 7.92 -22.89 22.01
C LYS A 49 6.81 -21.95 21.55
N ILE A 50 5.82 -21.68 22.41
CA ILE A 50 4.72 -20.73 22.12
C ILE A 50 5.31 -19.35 21.81
N ASN A 51 6.19 -18.83 22.66
CA ASN A 51 6.82 -17.52 22.44
C ASN A 51 7.60 -17.44 21.10
N ARG A 52 8.27 -18.50 20.70
CA ARG A 52 8.95 -18.53 19.38
C ARG A 52 7.96 -18.50 18.24
N SER A 53 6.84 -19.19 18.32
CA SER A 53 5.79 -19.16 17.30
C SER A 53 5.11 -17.78 17.26
N LEU A 54 4.80 -17.19 18.41
CA LEU A 54 4.26 -15.83 18.51
C LEU A 54 5.22 -14.79 17.92
N ALA A 55 6.53 -14.90 18.16
CA ALA A 55 7.51 -14.00 17.57
C ALA A 55 7.52 -14.07 16.03
N LYS A 56 7.32 -15.25 15.45
CA LYS A 56 7.16 -15.39 13.98
C LYS A 56 5.85 -14.76 13.49
N ILE A 57 4.75 -14.96 14.19
CA ILE A 57 3.45 -14.38 13.86
C ILE A 57 3.53 -12.85 13.91
N THR A 58 4.10 -12.27 14.96
CA THR A 58 4.27 -10.82 15.12
C THR A 58 5.24 -10.21 14.11
N SER A 59 6.18 -11.00 13.58
CA SER A 59 7.04 -10.55 12.45
C SER A 59 6.35 -10.61 11.08
N GLY A 60 5.04 -10.94 11.03
CA GLY A 60 4.23 -10.97 9.82
C GLY A 60 4.01 -12.36 9.20
N ASN A 61 4.65 -13.41 9.75
CA ASN A 61 4.42 -14.79 9.25
C ASN A 61 3.17 -15.39 9.88
N LEU A 62 2.00 -15.02 9.36
CA LEU A 62 0.70 -15.50 9.81
C LEU A 62 0.41 -16.97 9.40
N ASP A 63 1.29 -17.63 8.64
CA ASP A 63 1.16 -19.06 8.31
C ASP A 63 1.75 -19.97 9.40
N THR A 64 2.38 -19.37 10.41
CA THR A 64 2.90 -20.12 11.56
C THR A 64 1.77 -20.70 12.40
N VAL A 65 1.77 -22.01 12.58
CA VAL A 65 0.85 -22.72 13.47
C VAL A 65 1.51 -22.94 14.82
N VAL A 66 0.80 -22.65 15.90
CA VAL A 66 1.21 -23.00 17.27
C VAL A 66 0.69 -24.39 17.57
N ASP A 67 1.59 -25.33 17.86
CA ASP A 67 1.22 -26.70 18.19
C ASP A 67 1.99 -27.20 19.42
N VAL A 68 1.46 -26.89 20.59
CA VAL A 68 1.95 -27.34 21.90
C VAL A 68 0.82 -28.08 22.61
N ARG A 69 0.90 -29.40 22.67
CA ARG A 69 -0.17 -30.30 23.14
C ARG A 69 0.23 -31.10 24.38
N THR A 70 1.11 -30.55 25.22
CA THR A 70 1.66 -31.29 26.35
C THR A 70 0.65 -31.55 27.46
N ASN A 71 -0.31 -30.66 27.65
CA ASN A 71 -1.47 -30.75 28.54
C ASN A 71 -2.65 -29.99 27.95
N GLU A 72 -3.82 -30.05 28.58
CA GLU A 72 -5.04 -29.41 28.08
C GLU A 72 -4.92 -27.88 28.02
N GLU A 73 -4.23 -27.26 28.97
CA GLU A 73 -4.06 -25.80 29.02
C GLU A 73 -3.21 -25.29 27.82
N PHE A 74 -2.10 -25.95 27.52
CA PHE A 74 -1.27 -25.59 26.37
C PHE A 74 -1.92 -25.95 25.04
N ALA A 75 -2.74 -26.99 24.99
CA ALA A 75 -3.51 -27.35 23.82
C ALA A 75 -4.57 -26.28 23.54
N SER A 76 -5.36 -25.90 24.56
CA SER A 76 -6.36 -24.84 24.46
C SER A 76 -5.71 -23.50 24.06
N LEU A 77 -4.62 -23.10 24.69
CA LEU A 77 -3.89 -21.89 24.37
C LEU A 77 -3.39 -21.89 22.91
N SER A 78 -2.90 -23.04 22.44
CA SER A 78 -2.47 -23.18 21.02
C SER A 78 -3.64 -23.01 20.07
N ASP A 79 -4.81 -23.58 20.38
CA ASP A 79 -6.03 -23.46 19.57
C ASP A 79 -6.57 -22.04 19.57
N ASP A 80 -6.57 -21.36 20.70
CA ASP A 80 -7.01 -19.98 20.84
C ASP A 80 -6.11 -19.01 20.02
N ILE A 81 -4.80 -19.21 20.08
CA ILE A 81 -3.85 -18.43 19.27
C ILE A 81 -4.09 -18.67 17.78
N ASN A 82 -4.21 -19.93 17.35
CA ASN A 82 -4.45 -20.28 15.96
C ASN A 82 -5.78 -19.72 15.43
N SER A 83 -6.83 -19.76 16.24
CA SER A 83 -8.14 -19.18 15.93
C SER A 83 -8.06 -17.66 15.79
N THR A 84 -7.32 -17.00 16.68
CA THR A 84 -7.06 -15.55 16.61
C THR A 84 -6.32 -15.18 15.33
N VAL A 85 -5.28 -15.93 14.97
CA VAL A 85 -4.52 -15.72 13.71
C VAL A 85 -5.40 -15.93 12.49
N LEU A 86 -6.25 -16.94 12.49
CA LEU A 86 -7.20 -17.19 11.40
C LEU A 86 -8.19 -16.02 11.23
N THR A 87 -8.72 -15.52 12.34
CA THR A 87 -9.61 -14.36 12.35
C THR A 87 -8.91 -13.10 11.84
N LEU A 88 -7.66 -12.88 12.25
CA LEU A 88 -6.84 -11.77 11.76
C LEU A 88 -6.59 -11.86 10.25
N LYS A 89 -6.24 -13.03 9.73
CA LYS A 89 -6.09 -13.26 8.28
C LYS A 89 -7.37 -12.92 7.52
N ARG A 90 -8.52 -13.33 8.02
CA ARG A 90 -9.81 -12.99 7.42
C ARG A 90 -10.04 -11.49 7.36
N TYR A 91 -9.81 -10.77 8.47
CA TYR A 91 -9.96 -9.31 8.48
C TYR A 91 -9.01 -8.59 7.52
N ILE A 92 -7.77 -9.06 7.41
CA ILE A 92 -6.81 -8.51 6.44
C ILE A 92 -7.30 -8.74 5.01
N ALA A 93 -7.78 -9.94 4.69
CA ALA A 93 -8.29 -10.26 3.37
C ALA A 93 -9.56 -9.45 3.02
N GLU A 94 -10.49 -9.30 3.97
CA GLU A 94 -11.71 -8.50 3.80
C GLU A 94 -11.38 -7.01 3.60
N ALA A 95 -10.40 -6.48 4.36
CA ALA A 95 -9.94 -5.10 4.21
C ALA A 95 -9.27 -4.86 2.85
N ALA A 96 -8.40 -5.78 2.41
CA ALA A 96 -7.77 -5.72 1.10
C ALA A 96 -8.81 -5.73 -0.03
N ALA A 97 -9.76 -6.68 0.02
CA ALA A 97 -10.81 -6.78 -0.99
C ALA A 97 -11.71 -5.52 -1.05
N ARG A 98 -11.95 -4.86 0.09
CA ARG A 98 -12.68 -3.59 0.11
C ARG A 98 -11.90 -2.45 -0.53
N ILE A 99 -10.60 -2.36 -0.24
CA ILE A 99 -9.72 -1.35 -0.84
C ILE A 99 -9.66 -1.56 -2.37
N ASP A 100 -9.49 -2.79 -2.83
CA ASP A 100 -9.45 -3.11 -4.27
C ASP A 100 -10.76 -2.70 -4.96
N LYS A 101 -11.92 -2.96 -4.34
CA LYS A 101 -13.21 -2.54 -4.86
C LYS A 101 -13.38 -1.03 -4.93
N GLU A 102 -12.90 -0.29 -3.92
CA GLU A 102 -12.94 1.18 -3.91
C GLU A 102 -12.04 1.77 -5.01
N LEU A 103 -10.86 1.17 -5.23
CA LEU A 103 -9.94 1.56 -6.30
C LEU A 103 -10.51 1.28 -7.70
N GLU A 104 -11.16 0.14 -7.91
CA GLU A 104 -11.86 -0.20 -9.16
C GLU A 104 -12.98 0.82 -9.47
N PHE A 105 -13.71 1.22 -8.43
CA PHE A 105 -14.74 2.26 -8.59
C PHE A 105 -14.12 3.63 -8.93
N ALA A 106 -13.02 4.02 -8.28
CA ALA A 106 -12.29 5.24 -8.60
C ALA A 106 -11.77 5.23 -10.04
N LYS A 107 -11.25 4.07 -10.52
CA LYS A 107 -10.85 3.86 -11.90
C LYS A 107 -12.00 4.06 -12.87
N THR A 108 -13.17 3.52 -12.57
CA THR A 108 -14.37 3.69 -13.40
C THR A 108 -14.76 5.16 -13.52
N ILE A 109 -14.72 5.93 -12.42
CA ILE A 109 -14.99 7.37 -12.43
C ILE A 109 -13.96 8.10 -13.30
N GLN A 110 -12.67 7.82 -13.13
CA GLN A 110 -11.60 8.46 -13.91
C GLN A 110 -11.75 8.17 -15.40
N HIS A 111 -11.97 6.90 -15.77
CA HIS A 111 -12.19 6.51 -17.16
C HIS A 111 -13.40 7.18 -17.79
N SER A 112 -14.49 7.37 -17.05
CA SER A 112 -15.69 8.07 -17.56
C SER A 112 -15.46 9.55 -17.82
N ALA A 113 -14.44 10.15 -17.22
CA ALA A 113 -14.09 11.54 -17.40
C ALA A 113 -13.21 11.80 -18.63
N ILE A 114 -12.65 10.76 -19.24
CA ILE A 114 -11.73 10.85 -20.38
C ILE A 114 -12.46 10.32 -21.62
N PRO A 115 -12.28 10.94 -22.82
CA PRO A 115 -12.85 10.39 -24.03
C PRO A 115 -12.31 9.00 -24.36
N THR A 116 -13.19 8.00 -24.52
CA THR A 116 -12.83 6.60 -24.74
C THR A 116 -13.38 6.02 -26.05
N VAL A 117 -14.26 6.76 -26.73
CA VAL A 117 -14.89 6.31 -27.96
C VAL A 117 -14.17 6.92 -29.17
N PHE A 118 -13.69 6.08 -30.08
CA PHE A 118 -12.96 6.47 -31.27
C PHE A 118 -13.56 5.82 -32.53
N PRO A 119 -13.68 6.55 -33.68
CA PRO A 119 -13.45 7.98 -33.80
C PRO A 119 -14.52 8.79 -33.05
N PRO A 120 -14.13 9.88 -32.34
CA PRO A 120 -15.08 10.63 -31.50
C PRO A 120 -16.05 11.49 -32.35
N TYR A 121 -15.66 11.85 -33.55
CA TYR A 121 -16.43 12.71 -34.46
C TYR A 121 -16.58 12.05 -35.85
N PRO A 122 -17.37 10.97 -35.98
CA PRO A 122 -17.44 10.16 -37.20
C PRO A 122 -17.96 10.93 -38.44
N GLY A 123 -18.60 12.09 -38.26
CA GLY A 123 -19.06 12.96 -39.33
C GLY A 123 -18.02 13.96 -39.84
N ARG A 124 -16.79 13.96 -39.28
CA ARG A 124 -15.69 14.85 -39.68
C ARG A 124 -14.64 14.05 -40.43
N SER A 125 -14.21 14.54 -41.56
CA SER A 125 -13.16 13.96 -42.41
C SER A 125 -11.88 14.81 -42.49
N GLU A 126 -11.91 16.00 -41.88
CA GLU A 126 -10.84 16.98 -41.93
C GLU A 126 -9.66 16.62 -41.03
N PHE A 127 -9.90 15.78 -40.05
CA PHE A 127 -8.89 15.28 -39.12
C PHE A 127 -9.24 13.88 -38.65
N ASP A 128 -8.24 13.18 -38.13
CA ASP A 128 -8.39 11.95 -37.33
C ASP A 128 -7.71 12.13 -36.00
N ILE A 129 -8.30 11.57 -34.91
CA ILE A 129 -7.75 11.65 -33.58
C ILE A 129 -7.92 10.32 -32.88
N TYR A 130 -6.86 9.89 -32.23
CA TYR A 130 -6.83 8.70 -31.37
C TYR A 130 -6.00 8.97 -30.13
N ALA A 131 -6.43 8.45 -28.99
CA ALA A 131 -5.67 8.51 -27.75
C ALA A 131 -5.93 7.26 -26.90
N THR A 132 -4.96 6.91 -26.07
CA THR A 132 -5.04 5.84 -25.09
C THR A 132 -4.31 6.26 -23.83
N MET A 133 -4.71 5.68 -22.69
CA MET A 133 -4.10 5.93 -21.40
C MET A 133 -3.99 4.61 -20.63
N ASP A 134 -2.76 4.27 -20.23
CA ASP A 134 -2.46 3.15 -19.35
C ASP A 134 -1.82 3.69 -18.07
N THR A 135 -2.53 3.56 -16.95
CA THR A 135 -2.08 4.06 -15.66
C THR A 135 -1.11 3.07 -14.98
N ALA A 136 -0.08 3.58 -14.31
CA ALA A 136 0.89 2.76 -13.56
C ALA A 136 0.31 2.12 -12.28
N LYS A 137 -0.83 2.61 -11.81
CA LYS A 137 -1.67 2.05 -10.74
C LYS A 137 -3.11 2.00 -11.23
N GLU A 138 -4.04 1.62 -10.37
CA GLU A 138 -5.47 1.54 -10.69
C GLU A 138 -6.01 2.87 -11.21
N VAL A 139 -5.49 4.00 -10.68
CA VAL A 139 -5.75 5.37 -11.13
C VAL A 139 -4.45 6.16 -11.25
N GLY A 140 -4.41 7.18 -12.12
CA GLY A 140 -3.21 7.94 -12.43
C GLY A 140 -3.42 9.44 -12.55
N GLY A 141 -2.30 10.17 -12.73
CA GLY A 141 -2.29 11.62 -12.95
C GLY A 141 -2.32 12.02 -14.42
N ASP A 142 -1.88 11.13 -15.31
CA ASP A 142 -1.87 11.38 -16.75
C ASP A 142 -3.29 11.51 -17.28
N PHE A 143 -3.47 12.39 -18.27
CA PHE A 143 -4.72 12.49 -18.98
C PHE A 143 -4.57 13.15 -20.34
N TYR A 144 -5.52 12.89 -21.19
CA TYR A 144 -5.75 13.62 -22.43
C TYR A 144 -7.22 14.08 -22.49
N ASP A 145 -7.48 15.08 -23.30
CA ASP A 145 -8.83 15.50 -23.64
C ASP A 145 -8.86 16.11 -25.05
N PHE A 146 -10.00 16.09 -25.68
CA PHE A 146 -10.27 16.81 -26.93
C PHE A 146 -11.73 17.21 -26.99
N TYR A 147 -11.98 18.41 -27.49
CA TYR A 147 -13.30 19.03 -27.57
C TYR A 147 -13.31 20.18 -28.56
N PHE A 148 -14.46 20.53 -29.05
CA PHE A 148 -14.61 21.71 -29.88
C PHE A 148 -14.60 22.99 -29.04
N VAL A 149 -13.83 23.97 -29.50
CA VAL A 149 -13.81 25.36 -29.01
C VAL A 149 -14.49 26.22 -30.05
N GLY A 150 -15.81 26.30 -29.99
CA GLY A 150 -16.63 26.86 -31.07
C GLY A 150 -16.89 25.85 -32.21
N GLU A 151 -17.33 26.32 -33.37
CA GLU A 151 -17.81 25.44 -34.48
C GLU A 151 -16.67 24.75 -35.25
N ASN A 152 -15.56 25.45 -35.45
CA ASN A 152 -14.49 25.02 -36.38
C ASN A 152 -13.10 24.93 -35.73
N LYS A 153 -13.01 24.91 -34.41
CA LYS A 153 -11.74 24.78 -33.70
C LYS A 153 -11.75 23.56 -32.77
N LEU A 154 -10.86 22.62 -33.03
CA LEU A 154 -10.66 21.44 -32.19
C LEU A 154 -9.53 21.70 -31.20
N GLY A 155 -9.85 21.75 -29.93
CA GLY A 155 -8.87 21.71 -28.84
C GLY A 155 -8.48 20.27 -28.52
N PHE A 156 -7.18 20.01 -28.30
CA PHE A 156 -6.67 18.72 -27.85
C PHE A 156 -5.53 18.93 -26.87
N LEU A 157 -5.53 18.15 -25.80
CA LEU A 157 -4.71 18.32 -24.61
C LEU A 157 -4.08 17.01 -24.20
N ILE A 158 -2.83 17.05 -23.78
CA ILE A 158 -2.15 15.99 -23.05
C ILE A 158 -1.47 16.59 -21.81
N ALA A 159 -1.54 15.90 -20.69
CA ALA A 159 -1.02 16.41 -19.42
C ALA A 159 -0.61 15.28 -18.48
N ASP A 160 0.34 15.58 -17.59
CA ASP A 160 0.86 14.69 -16.57
C ASP A 160 0.92 15.42 -15.22
N VAL A 161 0.27 14.84 -14.22
CA VAL A 161 0.23 15.33 -12.83
C VAL A 161 1.31 14.66 -12.00
N SER A 162 2.01 15.44 -11.20
CA SER A 162 3.01 14.94 -10.27
C SER A 162 2.44 13.90 -9.29
N GLY A 163 3.20 12.85 -9.02
CA GLY A 163 2.79 11.78 -8.09
C GLY A 163 2.07 10.62 -8.75
N LYS A 164 1.37 9.80 -7.96
CA LYS A 164 0.71 8.56 -8.41
C LYS A 164 -0.52 8.24 -7.56
N GLY A 165 -1.44 7.44 -8.12
CA GLY A 165 -2.60 6.93 -7.42
C GLY A 165 -3.68 7.99 -7.16
N ILE A 166 -4.47 7.82 -6.11
CA ILE A 166 -5.67 8.64 -5.82
C ILE A 166 -5.38 10.15 -5.76
N PRO A 167 -4.35 10.65 -5.05
CA PRO A 167 -4.10 12.10 -5.01
C PRO A 167 -3.85 12.69 -6.40
N ALA A 168 -3.05 12.02 -7.23
CA ALA A 168 -2.76 12.46 -8.58
C ALA A 168 -4.02 12.42 -9.48
N ALA A 169 -4.84 11.38 -9.35
CA ALA A 169 -6.10 11.26 -10.08
C ALA A 169 -7.11 12.38 -9.70
N MET A 170 -7.20 12.73 -8.42
CA MET A 170 -8.06 13.85 -7.98
C MET A 170 -7.58 15.19 -8.51
N PHE A 171 -6.28 15.46 -8.44
CA PHE A 171 -5.70 16.68 -8.99
C PHE A 171 -5.86 16.76 -10.51
N MET A 172 -5.73 15.62 -11.20
CA MET A 172 -5.99 15.47 -12.64
C MET A 172 -7.41 15.89 -13.00
N MET A 173 -8.42 15.38 -12.27
CA MET A 173 -9.84 15.73 -12.52
C MET A 173 -10.07 17.24 -12.37
N THR A 174 -9.45 17.86 -11.37
CA THR A 174 -9.52 19.30 -11.13
C THR A 174 -8.85 20.07 -12.26
N ALA A 175 -7.60 19.72 -12.61
CA ALA A 175 -6.85 20.36 -13.68
C ALA A 175 -7.57 20.26 -15.04
N LYS A 176 -8.04 19.05 -15.40
CA LYS A 176 -8.81 18.80 -16.62
C LYS A 176 -10.06 19.69 -16.69
N THR A 177 -10.84 19.73 -15.61
CA THR A 177 -12.09 20.51 -15.56
C THR A 177 -11.83 22.01 -15.71
N ILE A 178 -10.80 22.54 -15.04
CA ILE A 178 -10.45 23.96 -15.11
C ILE A 178 -9.96 24.31 -16.53
N ILE A 179 -9.00 23.55 -17.08
CA ILE A 179 -8.44 23.81 -18.40
C ILE A 179 -9.55 23.77 -19.47
N LYS A 180 -10.37 22.72 -19.47
CA LYS A 180 -11.46 22.55 -20.41
C LYS A 180 -12.47 23.70 -20.31
N GLY A 181 -12.92 24.04 -19.12
CA GLY A 181 -13.92 25.08 -18.91
C GLY A 181 -13.48 26.46 -19.43
N TYR A 182 -12.23 26.84 -19.21
CA TYR A 182 -11.69 28.09 -19.74
C TYR A 182 -11.43 28.04 -21.25
N ALA A 183 -10.99 26.91 -21.79
CA ALA A 183 -10.83 26.75 -23.22
C ALA A 183 -12.16 26.83 -23.96
N GLU A 184 -13.20 26.13 -23.49
CA GLU A 184 -14.55 26.17 -24.07
C GLU A 184 -15.20 27.56 -23.99
N SER A 185 -14.74 28.43 -23.05
CA SER A 185 -15.20 29.82 -22.98
C SER A 185 -14.63 30.73 -24.08
N GLY A 186 -13.79 30.19 -24.98
CA GLY A 186 -13.21 30.89 -26.12
C GLY A 186 -12.02 31.77 -25.77
N LYS A 187 -11.40 31.59 -24.59
CA LYS A 187 -10.19 32.33 -24.22
C LYS A 187 -8.99 31.89 -25.05
N PRO A 188 -8.03 32.80 -25.32
CA PRO A 188 -6.73 32.45 -25.90
C PRO A 188 -6.03 31.37 -25.07
N ILE A 189 -5.31 30.49 -25.72
CA ILE A 189 -4.72 29.28 -25.10
C ILE A 189 -3.68 29.61 -24.02
N ASP A 190 -2.95 30.71 -24.16
CA ASP A 190 -2.00 31.23 -23.16
C ASP A 190 -2.72 31.75 -21.90
N GLU A 191 -3.87 32.43 -22.09
CA GLU A 191 -4.74 32.84 -20.97
C GLU A 191 -5.33 31.63 -20.23
N VAL A 192 -5.73 30.58 -20.97
CA VAL A 192 -6.26 29.34 -20.38
C VAL A 192 -5.27 28.77 -19.37
N PHE A 193 -4.01 28.60 -19.75
CA PHE A 193 -2.99 28.04 -18.86
C PHE A 193 -2.62 28.99 -17.73
N THR A 194 -2.58 30.29 -17.97
CA THR A 194 -2.32 31.30 -16.93
C THR A 194 -3.39 31.26 -15.83
N ILE A 195 -4.68 31.23 -16.24
CA ILE A 195 -5.79 31.17 -15.30
C ILE A 195 -5.83 29.81 -14.59
N ALA A 196 -5.62 28.72 -15.35
CA ALA A 196 -5.59 27.38 -14.75
C ALA A 196 -4.51 27.25 -13.69
N ASN A 197 -3.29 27.75 -13.97
CA ASN A 197 -2.21 27.78 -13.00
C ASN A 197 -2.58 28.55 -11.73
N ALA A 198 -3.13 29.77 -11.88
CA ALA A 198 -3.58 30.57 -10.73
C ALA A 198 -4.62 29.81 -9.89
N LYS A 199 -5.62 29.19 -10.53
CA LYS A 199 -6.67 28.44 -9.85
C LYS A 199 -6.17 27.17 -9.16
N LEU A 200 -5.24 26.45 -9.78
CA LEU A 200 -4.64 25.25 -9.20
C LEU A 200 -3.75 25.60 -8.00
N CYS A 201 -3.14 26.79 -7.98
CA CYS A 201 -2.31 27.24 -6.85
C CYS A 201 -3.13 27.69 -5.64
N GLU A 202 -4.40 28.15 -5.80
CA GLU A 202 -5.22 28.72 -4.72
C GLU A 202 -5.44 27.76 -3.52
N SER A 203 -5.46 26.44 -3.74
CA SER A 203 -5.75 25.43 -2.70
C SER A 203 -4.82 24.21 -2.81
N ASN A 204 -3.54 24.44 -3.05
CA ASN A 204 -2.55 23.40 -3.32
C ASN A 204 -1.56 23.22 -2.16
N GLU A 205 -2.06 22.92 -0.97
CA GLU A 205 -1.22 22.65 0.21
C GLU A 205 -0.31 21.43 0.03
N ALA A 206 -0.71 20.47 -0.81
CA ALA A 206 0.07 19.27 -1.12
C ALA A 206 1.26 19.55 -2.07
N GLY A 207 1.37 20.77 -2.64
CA GLY A 207 2.45 21.14 -3.56
C GLY A 207 2.45 20.32 -4.86
N MET A 208 1.30 19.86 -5.32
CA MET A 208 1.16 19.10 -6.56
C MET A 208 1.25 20.05 -7.77
N PHE A 209 1.71 19.55 -8.90
CA PHE A 209 1.75 20.30 -10.15
C PHE A 209 1.32 19.41 -11.32
N VAL A 210 1.00 20.04 -12.43
CA VAL A 210 0.66 19.40 -13.69
C VAL A 210 1.48 20.03 -14.81
N THR A 211 2.06 19.20 -15.65
CA THR A 211 2.61 19.62 -16.95
C THR A 211 1.55 19.39 -18.02
N ALA A 212 1.38 20.32 -18.93
CA ALA A 212 0.35 20.23 -19.96
C ALA A 212 0.83 20.82 -21.29
N TRP A 213 0.45 20.16 -22.37
CA TRP A 213 0.54 20.68 -23.72
C TRP A 213 -0.86 20.69 -24.33
N MET A 214 -1.26 21.81 -24.92
CA MET A 214 -2.55 21.96 -25.59
C MET A 214 -2.37 22.57 -26.98
N GLY A 215 -3.05 22.00 -27.96
CA GLY A 215 -3.19 22.55 -29.30
C GLY A 215 -4.64 22.89 -29.62
N VAL A 216 -4.86 23.91 -30.45
CA VAL A 216 -6.15 24.26 -31.02
C VAL A 216 -6.00 24.28 -32.53
N LEU A 217 -6.60 23.30 -33.22
CA LEU A 217 -6.64 23.18 -34.67
C LEU A 217 -7.84 23.94 -35.21
N ASP A 218 -7.61 24.92 -36.06
CA ASP A 218 -8.63 25.47 -36.95
C ASP A 218 -8.84 24.52 -38.14
N ILE A 219 -9.98 23.82 -38.13
CA ILE A 219 -10.22 22.75 -39.14
C ILE A 219 -10.51 23.30 -40.52
N THR A 220 -10.79 24.59 -40.69
CA THR A 220 -11.02 25.23 -42.00
C THR A 220 -9.72 25.62 -42.66
N THR A 221 -8.71 26.00 -41.90
CA THR A 221 -7.43 26.50 -42.39
C THR A 221 -6.28 25.51 -42.20
N GLY A 222 -6.43 24.50 -41.35
CA GLY A 222 -5.38 23.59 -40.92
C GLY A 222 -4.34 24.23 -39.99
N LYS A 223 -4.55 25.47 -39.53
CA LYS A 223 -3.64 26.16 -38.59
C LYS A 223 -3.80 25.59 -37.19
N ILE A 224 -2.66 25.31 -36.55
CA ILE A 224 -2.62 24.93 -35.15
C ILE A 224 -1.98 26.06 -34.33
N GLU A 225 -2.67 26.51 -33.28
CA GLU A 225 -2.13 27.32 -32.21
C GLU A 225 -1.90 26.43 -31.02
N PHE A 226 -0.78 26.59 -30.31
CA PHE A 226 -0.47 25.73 -29.16
C PHE A 226 0.25 26.48 -28.04
N ALA A 227 0.10 25.96 -26.84
CA ALA A 227 0.89 26.36 -25.67
C ALA A 227 1.44 25.11 -24.95
N ASN A 228 2.61 25.29 -24.32
CA ASN A 228 3.25 24.25 -23.55
C ASN A 228 3.57 24.77 -22.13
N ALA A 229 2.98 24.15 -21.14
CA ALA A 229 3.19 24.42 -19.71
C ALA A 229 4.08 23.33 -19.10
N GLY A 230 5.34 23.25 -19.54
CA GLY A 230 6.35 22.35 -18.98
C GLY A 230 6.21 20.88 -19.36
N HIS A 231 5.37 20.55 -20.34
CA HIS A 231 5.19 19.17 -20.83
C HIS A 231 6.21 18.81 -21.91
N ASN A 232 6.39 17.52 -22.18
CA ASN A 232 7.23 17.03 -23.27
C ASN A 232 6.78 17.60 -24.62
N PRO A 233 7.72 17.99 -25.52
CA PRO A 233 7.35 18.52 -26.82
C PRO A 233 6.71 17.43 -27.67
N PRO A 234 5.64 17.74 -28.44
CA PRO A 234 5.05 16.79 -29.35
C PRO A 234 5.97 16.51 -30.54
N LEU A 235 5.83 15.30 -31.06
CA LEU A 235 6.51 14.89 -32.29
C LEU A 235 5.60 15.16 -33.49
N VAL A 236 6.08 15.96 -34.44
CA VAL A 236 5.38 16.27 -35.68
C VAL A 236 5.97 15.46 -36.83
N ARG A 237 5.11 14.81 -37.60
CA ARG A 237 5.48 14.18 -38.88
C ARG A 237 5.09 15.10 -40.01
N HIS A 238 6.07 15.47 -40.84
CA HIS A 238 5.86 16.27 -42.03
C HIS A 238 5.35 15.43 -43.20
N ALA A 239 4.79 16.10 -44.24
CA ALA A 239 4.26 15.43 -45.41
C ALA A 239 5.33 14.65 -46.22
N ASP A 240 6.60 15.05 -46.15
CA ASP A 240 7.75 14.35 -46.73
C ASP A 240 8.19 13.11 -45.94
N GLY A 241 7.53 12.82 -44.79
CA GLY A 241 7.83 11.69 -43.92
C GLY A 241 8.89 11.97 -42.84
N THR A 242 9.48 13.16 -42.79
CA THR A 242 10.43 13.55 -41.76
C THR A 242 9.72 13.82 -40.42
N PHE A 243 10.47 13.72 -39.30
CA PHE A 243 9.94 13.94 -37.97
C PHE A 243 10.71 15.07 -37.28
N GLU A 244 9.97 15.91 -36.55
CA GLU A 244 10.53 17.00 -35.76
C GLU A 244 9.82 17.11 -34.41
N TYR A 245 10.60 17.40 -33.33
CA TYR A 245 10.02 17.80 -32.08
C TYR A 245 9.67 19.30 -32.11
N LEU A 246 8.39 19.59 -31.90
CA LEU A 246 7.90 20.96 -31.81
C LEU A 246 8.28 21.59 -30.47
N LYS A 247 9.49 22.17 -30.43
CA LYS A 247 10.01 22.82 -29.22
C LYS A 247 9.47 24.23 -29.11
N SER A 248 8.81 24.56 -28.01
CA SER A 248 8.48 25.92 -27.60
C SER A 248 9.39 26.33 -26.43
N ARG A 249 9.60 27.64 -26.27
CA ARG A 249 10.13 28.14 -25.00
C ARG A 249 9.01 28.00 -23.98
N PRO A 250 9.33 27.50 -22.78
CA PRO A 250 8.35 27.43 -21.70
C PRO A 250 7.88 28.83 -21.27
#